data_cd96aacde76803383fd1427d02d84443
#
_entry.id   cd96aacde76803383fd1427d02d84443
#
_cell.length_a   1.000
_cell.length_b   1.000
_cell.length_c   1.000
_cell.angle_alpha   90.00
_cell.angle_beta   90.00
_cell.angle_gamma   90.00
#
_symmetry.space_group_name_H-M   'P 1'
#
loop_
_entity.id
_entity.type
_entity.pdbx_description
1 polymer ?
#
loop_
_entity_poly.entity_id
_entity_poly.type
_entity_poly.pdbx_seq_one_letter_code
_entity_poly.pdbx_strand_id
1 'polypeptide(L)'
;IDALNEGNQATLWKERLPGLIKSLEVYPAIGLVVSVRDTYFEDVIPERPETSCSATIIEHKGFKGLEYEAVRQFCIAYELNLPNVPILTPEFCNPLFLKIVCDTLEISGEKDFPKGFNGVSALFNQYFKNLDQKFSEKRPEYKYRNVASTSVRLLAIPVFEAKYNLLKKQDADSILQKHFPACPTLLADLIDNNV
;
A
#
# COMPACT_ATOMS: atom_id res chain seq x y z
N ILE A 1 7.15 9.35 -13.88
CA ILE A 1 7.65 8.04 -13.40
C ILE A 1 6.96 7.75 -12.08
N ASP A 2 6.27 6.66 -12.00
CA ASP A 2 5.49 6.28 -10.81
C ASP A 2 6.26 5.30 -9.95
N ALA A 3 6.07 5.41 -8.63
CA ALA A 3 6.53 4.46 -7.61
C ALA A 3 8.04 4.10 -7.69
N LEU A 4 8.91 5.11 -7.62
CA LEU A 4 10.37 4.91 -7.69
C LEU A 4 10.93 3.95 -6.61
N ASN A 5 10.15 3.68 -5.58
CA ASN A 5 10.50 2.78 -4.48
C ASN A 5 10.20 1.30 -4.77
N GLU A 6 9.51 0.96 -5.85
CA GLU A 6 9.13 -0.42 -6.15
C GLU A 6 10.26 -1.21 -6.82
N GLY A 7 10.22 -2.53 -6.68
CA GLY A 7 11.12 -3.45 -7.38
C GLY A 7 12.58 -3.44 -6.96
N ASN A 8 12.92 -3.11 -5.70
CA ASN A 8 14.31 -3.00 -5.20
C ASN A 8 15.19 -1.96 -5.94
N GLN A 9 14.58 -0.97 -6.59
CA GLN A 9 15.28 0.03 -7.41
C GLN A 9 15.54 1.37 -6.70
N ALA A 10 15.18 1.51 -5.44
CA ALA A 10 15.37 2.76 -4.69
C ALA A 10 16.83 3.27 -4.77
N THR A 11 17.81 2.40 -4.52
CA THR A 11 19.24 2.74 -4.61
C THR A 11 19.65 3.15 -6.04
N LEU A 12 19.12 2.47 -7.05
CA LEU A 12 19.37 2.79 -8.45
C LEU A 12 18.87 4.20 -8.79
N TRP A 13 17.69 4.55 -8.29
CA TRP A 13 17.11 5.87 -8.53
C TRP A 13 17.86 6.98 -7.80
N LYS A 14 18.38 6.72 -6.60
CA LYS A 14 19.23 7.68 -5.87
C LYS A 14 20.44 8.11 -6.70
N GLU A 15 21.03 7.16 -7.43
CA GLU A 15 22.19 7.41 -8.30
C GLU A 15 21.82 8.05 -9.65
N ARG A 16 20.69 7.62 -10.25
CA ARG A 16 20.33 7.99 -11.62
C ARG A 16 19.40 9.20 -11.76
N LEU A 17 18.57 9.45 -10.76
CA LEU A 17 17.57 10.52 -10.83
C LEU A 17 18.22 11.90 -11.05
N PRO A 18 19.34 12.27 -10.38
CA PRO A 18 20.00 13.54 -10.65
C PRO A 18 20.47 13.70 -12.10
N GLY A 19 21.04 12.64 -12.68
CA GLY A 19 21.46 12.63 -14.08
C GLY A 19 20.28 12.76 -15.05
N LEU A 20 19.15 12.11 -14.75
CA LEU A 20 17.92 12.23 -15.54
C LEU A 20 17.39 13.67 -15.49
N ILE A 21 17.27 14.25 -14.30
CA ILE A 21 16.82 15.64 -14.14
C ILE A 21 17.71 16.58 -14.97
N LYS A 22 19.03 16.48 -14.82
CA LYS A 22 19.98 17.29 -15.58
C LYS A 22 19.84 17.12 -17.10
N SER A 23 19.59 15.90 -17.57
CA SER A 23 19.40 15.65 -19.01
C SER A 23 18.11 16.26 -19.56
N LEU A 24 17.10 16.48 -18.71
CA LEU A 24 15.83 17.11 -19.10
C LEU A 24 15.89 18.64 -19.11
N GLU A 25 16.88 19.27 -18.47
CA GLU A 25 17.01 20.75 -18.42
C GLU A 25 17.14 21.39 -19.82
N VAL A 26 17.66 20.65 -20.78
CA VAL A 26 17.78 21.14 -22.18
C VAL A 26 16.45 21.09 -22.94
N TYR A 27 15.39 20.54 -22.33
CA TYR A 27 14.05 20.40 -22.93
C TYR A 27 12.99 21.17 -22.10
N PRO A 28 12.89 22.49 -22.23
CA PRO A 28 12.02 23.31 -21.35
C PRO A 28 10.53 23.01 -21.49
N ALA A 29 10.12 22.30 -22.54
CA ALA A 29 8.74 21.86 -22.74
C ALA A 29 8.40 20.52 -22.07
N ILE A 30 9.37 19.86 -21.42
CA ILE A 30 9.17 18.57 -20.75
C ILE A 30 9.11 18.80 -19.24
N GLY A 31 8.00 18.39 -18.62
CA GLY A 31 7.85 18.30 -17.16
C GLY A 31 8.10 16.87 -16.68
N LEU A 32 8.90 16.70 -15.64
CA LEU A 32 9.10 15.43 -14.97
C LEU A 32 8.26 15.39 -13.70
N VAL A 33 7.35 14.41 -13.61
CA VAL A 33 6.63 14.08 -12.38
C VAL A 33 7.09 12.71 -11.90
N VAL A 34 7.49 12.63 -10.64
CA VAL A 34 7.90 11.38 -10.00
C VAL A 34 7.06 11.14 -8.75
N SER A 35 6.71 9.90 -8.48
CA SER A 35 6.10 9.53 -7.22
C SER A 35 7.01 8.58 -6.44
N VAL A 36 6.99 8.73 -5.12
CA VAL A 36 7.72 7.87 -4.18
C VAL A 36 6.94 7.83 -2.86
N ARG A 37 6.94 6.71 -2.19
CA ARG A 37 6.37 6.62 -0.84
C ARG A 37 7.23 7.43 0.13
N ASP A 38 6.60 8.12 1.07
CA ASP A 38 7.26 8.94 2.09
C ASP A 38 8.35 8.20 2.86
N THR A 39 8.11 6.94 3.20
CA THR A 39 9.06 6.04 3.89
C THR A 39 10.33 5.76 3.08
N TYR A 40 10.32 5.97 1.76
CA TYR A 40 11.47 5.78 0.87
C TYR A 40 12.02 7.10 0.32
N PHE A 41 11.47 8.22 0.74
CA PHE A 41 11.83 9.52 0.18
C PHE A 41 13.33 9.78 0.30
N GLU A 42 13.93 9.59 1.46
CA GLU A 42 15.36 9.79 1.70
C GLU A 42 16.26 8.77 0.99
N ASP A 43 15.70 7.59 0.68
CA ASP A 43 16.42 6.54 -0.03
C ASP A 43 16.47 6.79 -1.55
N VAL A 44 15.54 7.55 -2.09
CA VAL A 44 15.37 7.78 -3.53
C VAL A 44 15.75 9.19 -3.93
N ILE A 45 15.37 10.18 -3.13
CA ILE A 45 15.61 11.60 -3.43
C ILE A 45 16.91 12.03 -2.73
N PRO A 46 17.93 12.49 -3.46
CA PRO A 46 19.17 13.00 -2.85
C PRO A 46 18.88 14.26 -2.04
N GLU A 47 19.58 14.44 -0.92
CA GLU A 47 19.37 15.47 0.11
C GLU A 47 19.38 16.94 -0.36
N ARG A 48 19.81 17.21 -1.55
CA ARG A 48 19.57 18.46 -2.31
C ARG A 48 19.83 18.16 -3.79
N PRO A 49 18.88 18.33 -4.67
CA PRO A 49 19.23 18.47 -6.07
C PRO A 49 20.10 19.75 -6.18
N GLU A 50 21.39 19.60 -6.38
CA GLU A 50 22.34 20.71 -6.69
C GLU A 50 22.05 21.33 -8.07
N THR A 51 20.86 21.13 -8.56
CA THR A 51 20.39 21.58 -9.87
C THR A 51 19.59 22.87 -9.70
N SER A 52 19.83 23.80 -10.58
CA SER A 52 19.05 25.01 -10.79
C SER A 52 17.55 24.77 -11.07
N CYS A 53 17.12 23.54 -11.10
CA CYS A 53 15.74 23.12 -11.24
C CYS A 53 14.95 23.33 -9.94
N SER A 54 13.93 24.18 -9.97
CA SER A 54 12.96 24.29 -8.89
C SER A 54 12.05 23.06 -8.88
N ALA A 55 12.42 22.02 -8.12
CA ALA A 55 11.54 20.90 -7.88
C ALA A 55 10.47 21.30 -6.83
N THR A 56 9.21 21.06 -7.14
CA THR A 56 8.11 21.22 -6.18
C THR A 56 7.79 19.87 -5.59
N ILE A 57 7.87 19.76 -4.26
CA ILE A 57 7.48 18.57 -3.53
C ILE A 57 6.02 18.71 -3.13
N ILE A 58 5.19 17.74 -3.52
CA ILE A 58 3.78 17.68 -3.16
C ILE A 58 3.56 16.42 -2.33
N GLU A 59 3.15 16.61 -1.08
CA GLU A 59 2.75 15.49 -0.22
C GLU A 59 1.29 15.12 -0.50
N HIS A 60 1.04 13.91 -0.98
CA HIS A 60 -0.31 13.39 -1.17
C HIS A 60 -0.84 12.78 0.14
N LYS A 61 -1.81 13.47 0.75
CA LYS A 61 -2.40 13.08 2.06
C LYS A 61 -3.62 12.16 1.94
N GLY A 62 -3.68 11.35 0.90
CA GLY A 62 -4.86 10.54 0.62
C GLY A 62 -6.08 11.41 0.31
N PHE A 63 -7.24 11.00 0.81
CA PHE A 63 -8.52 11.70 0.62
C PHE A 63 -8.86 12.67 1.76
N LYS A 64 -7.87 13.11 2.53
CA LYS A 64 -8.10 14.01 3.67
C LYS A 64 -8.83 15.29 3.25
N GLY A 65 -10.01 15.51 3.83
CA GLY A 65 -10.90 16.64 3.48
C GLY A 65 -11.79 16.39 2.25
N LEU A 66 -11.67 15.23 1.61
CA LEU A 66 -12.47 14.81 0.45
C LEU A 66 -13.08 13.41 0.67
N GLU A 67 -13.13 12.95 1.91
CA GLU A 67 -13.50 11.58 2.26
C GLU A 67 -14.86 11.16 1.69
N TYR A 68 -15.86 12.02 1.86
CA TYR A 68 -17.21 11.76 1.36
C TYR A 68 -17.25 11.67 -0.17
N GLU A 69 -16.57 12.59 -0.85
CA GLU A 69 -16.52 12.59 -2.33
C GLU A 69 -15.77 11.35 -2.84
N ALA A 70 -14.69 10.96 -2.18
CA ALA A 70 -13.96 9.73 -2.50
C ALA A 70 -14.87 8.50 -2.35
N VAL A 71 -15.55 8.35 -1.21
CA VAL A 71 -16.50 7.25 -0.99
C VAL A 71 -17.59 7.25 -2.07
N ARG A 72 -18.15 8.43 -2.41
CA ARG A 72 -19.16 8.56 -3.46
C ARG A 72 -18.66 8.08 -4.82
N GLN A 73 -17.45 8.47 -5.21
CA GLN A 73 -16.86 8.04 -6.50
C GLN A 73 -16.57 6.54 -6.51
N PHE A 74 -16.08 5.99 -5.41
CA PHE A 74 -15.88 4.54 -5.29
C PHE A 74 -17.21 3.79 -5.34
N CYS A 75 -18.25 4.27 -4.64
CA CYS A 75 -19.58 3.67 -4.73
C CYS A 75 -20.10 3.62 -6.17
N ILE A 76 -19.92 4.70 -6.94
CA ILE A 76 -20.32 4.74 -8.34
C ILE A 76 -19.51 3.72 -9.15
N ALA A 77 -18.19 3.69 -8.98
CA ALA A 77 -17.29 2.81 -9.75
C ALA A 77 -17.53 1.31 -9.48
N TYR A 78 -17.89 0.96 -8.24
CA TYR A 78 -18.13 -0.42 -7.80
C TYR A 78 -19.61 -0.80 -7.75
N GLU A 79 -20.51 0.09 -8.19
CA GLU A 79 -21.97 -0.10 -8.15
C GLU A 79 -22.48 -0.45 -6.73
N LEU A 80 -21.91 0.21 -5.70
CA LEU A 80 -22.28 0.05 -4.29
C LEU A 80 -23.32 1.11 -3.87
N ASN A 81 -24.08 0.80 -2.85
CA ASN A 81 -25.00 1.75 -2.25
C ASN A 81 -24.24 2.82 -1.47
N LEU A 82 -24.58 4.10 -1.72
CA LEU A 82 -23.99 5.20 -0.96
C LEU A 82 -24.51 5.15 0.48
N PRO A 83 -23.62 5.22 1.49
CA PRO A 83 -24.07 5.24 2.89
C PRO A 83 -24.96 6.44 3.20
N ASN A 84 -26.08 6.20 3.90
CA ASN A 84 -27.03 7.24 4.27
C ASN A 84 -26.53 8.18 5.38
N VAL A 85 -25.40 7.84 6.01
CA VAL A 85 -24.75 8.64 7.06
C VAL A 85 -23.30 8.89 6.65
N PRO A 86 -22.74 10.05 7.01
CA PRO A 86 -21.32 10.30 6.77
C PRO A 86 -20.46 9.19 7.40
N ILE A 87 -19.56 8.62 6.63
CA ILE A 87 -18.59 7.67 7.16
C ILE A 87 -17.52 8.48 7.87
N LEU A 88 -17.60 8.52 9.21
CA LEU A 88 -16.71 9.28 10.07
C LEU A 88 -15.47 8.47 10.51
N THR A 89 -15.10 7.44 9.77
CA THR A 89 -13.90 6.66 10.09
C THR A 89 -12.69 7.26 9.38
N PRO A 90 -11.66 7.70 10.13
CA PRO A 90 -10.45 8.31 9.56
C PRO A 90 -9.75 7.42 8.53
N GLU A 91 -9.96 6.11 8.62
CA GLU A 91 -9.40 5.11 7.72
C GLU A 91 -9.82 5.31 6.27
N PHE A 92 -11.01 5.87 6.01
CA PHE A 92 -11.49 6.18 4.65
C PHE A 92 -10.77 7.36 4.00
N CYS A 93 -9.92 8.07 4.74
CA CYS A 93 -8.95 9.00 4.14
C CYS A 93 -7.87 8.25 3.34
N ASN A 94 -7.64 6.97 3.63
CA ASN A 94 -6.63 6.16 2.95
C ASN A 94 -7.23 5.53 1.68
N PRO A 95 -6.69 5.85 0.47
CA PRO A 95 -7.19 5.29 -0.78
C PRO A 95 -7.12 3.77 -0.86
N LEU A 96 -6.05 3.16 -0.33
CA LEU A 96 -5.88 1.72 -0.31
C LEU A 96 -6.93 1.05 0.59
N PHE A 97 -7.18 1.62 1.76
CA PHE A 97 -8.21 1.11 2.65
C PHE A 97 -9.58 1.11 1.97
N LEU A 98 -9.98 2.24 1.36
CA LEU A 98 -11.25 2.35 0.66
C LEU A 98 -11.35 1.36 -0.50
N LYS A 99 -10.25 1.18 -1.25
CA LYS A 99 -10.18 0.18 -2.33
C LYS A 99 -10.39 -1.24 -1.78
N ILE A 100 -9.69 -1.64 -0.72
CA ILE A 100 -9.82 -2.97 -0.09
C ILE A 100 -11.27 -3.23 0.35
N VAL A 101 -11.93 -2.24 0.94
CA VAL A 101 -13.33 -2.35 1.34
C VAL A 101 -14.21 -2.60 0.12
N CYS A 102 -14.07 -1.79 -0.93
CA CYS A 102 -14.89 -1.93 -2.14
C CYS A 102 -14.63 -3.25 -2.88
N ASP A 103 -13.38 -3.65 -3.05
CA ASP A 103 -13.02 -4.95 -3.66
C ASP A 103 -13.65 -6.12 -2.88
N THR A 104 -13.63 -6.04 -1.55
CA THR A 104 -14.19 -7.10 -0.69
C THR A 104 -15.70 -7.18 -0.81
N LEU A 105 -16.39 -6.04 -0.84
CA LEU A 105 -17.85 -5.97 -1.04
C LEU A 105 -18.23 -6.51 -2.42
N GLU A 106 -17.51 -6.13 -3.46
CA GLU A 106 -17.73 -6.63 -4.81
C GLU A 106 -17.60 -8.17 -4.88
N ILE A 107 -16.52 -8.73 -4.31
CA ILE A 107 -16.29 -10.19 -4.29
C ILE A 107 -17.36 -10.93 -3.48
N SER A 108 -17.84 -10.35 -2.36
CA SER A 108 -18.88 -10.95 -1.55
C SER A 108 -20.29 -10.78 -2.12
N GLY A 109 -20.47 -9.94 -3.14
CA GLY A 109 -21.76 -9.58 -3.70
C GLY A 109 -22.60 -8.66 -2.80
N GLU A 110 -21.99 -8.10 -1.75
CA GLU A 110 -22.63 -7.14 -0.86
C GLU A 110 -22.61 -5.75 -1.47
N LYS A 111 -23.70 -5.00 -1.30
CA LYS A 111 -23.82 -3.64 -1.85
C LYS A 111 -23.74 -2.54 -0.81
N ASP A 112 -23.86 -2.90 0.47
CA ASP A 112 -23.89 -1.94 1.57
C ASP A 112 -22.58 -1.93 2.36
N PHE A 113 -22.13 -0.72 2.71
CA PHE A 113 -20.98 -0.58 3.60
C PHE A 113 -21.29 -1.13 5.00
N PRO A 114 -20.34 -1.82 5.63
CA PRO A 114 -20.53 -2.38 6.96
C PRO A 114 -20.73 -1.27 7.99
N LYS A 115 -21.60 -1.53 8.95
CA LYS A 115 -21.89 -0.58 10.04
C LYS A 115 -20.98 -0.86 11.23
N GLY A 116 -20.25 0.18 11.65
CA GLY A 116 -19.42 0.15 12.85
C GLY A 116 -18.13 -0.66 12.73
N PHE A 117 -17.34 -0.65 13.80
CA PHE A 117 -16.02 -1.28 13.86
C PHE A 117 -16.03 -2.79 13.61
N ASN A 118 -17.04 -3.49 14.11
CA ASN A 118 -17.17 -4.94 13.92
C ASN A 118 -17.37 -5.31 12.44
N GLY A 119 -18.09 -4.47 11.70
CA GLY A 119 -18.27 -4.67 10.26
C GLY A 119 -16.96 -4.49 9.47
N VAL A 120 -16.19 -3.47 9.82
CA VAL A 120 -14.87 -3.24 9.22
C VAL A 120 -13.91 -4.41 9.50
N SER A 121 -13.88 -4.88 10.75
CA SER A 121 -13.05 -6.04 11.13
C SER A 121 -13.47 -7.32 10.38
N ALA A 122 -14.76 -7.53 10.17
CA ALA A 122 -15.27 -8.66 9.39
C ALA A 122 -14.84 -8.58 7.93
N LEU A 123 -14.87 -7.38 7.32
CA LEU A 123 -14.36 -7.15 5.97
C LEU A 123 -12.87 -7.46 5.83
N PHE A 124 -12.04 -6.99 6.76
CA PHE A 124 -10.62 -7.34 6.73
C PHE A 124 -10.37 -8.83 6.87
N ASN A 125 -11.11 -9.50 7.74
CA ASN A 125 -11.03 -10.96 7.85
C ASN A 125 -11.41 -11.65 6.54
N GLN A 126 -12.43 -11.15 5.84
CA GLN A 126 -12.80 -11.70 4.53
C GLN A 126 -11.74 -11.38 3.46
N TYR A 127 -11.19 -10.17 3.45
CA TYR A 127 -10.10 -9.80 2.56
C TYR A 127 -8.89 -10.73 2.72
N PHE A 128 -8.44 -10.99 3.96
CA PHE A 128 -7.33 -11.91 4.20
C PHE A 128 -7.64 -13.35 3.81
N LYS A 129 -8.87 -13.83 3.99
CA LYS A 129 -9.28 -15.15 3.48
C LYS A 129 -9.18 -15.22 1.96
N ASN A 130 -9.64 -14.18 1.27
CA ASN A 130 -9.55 -14.13 -0.19
C ASN A 130 -8.09 -14.11 -0.67
N LEU A 131 -7.20 -13.38 0.05
CA LEU A 131 -5.76 -13.39 -0.23
C LEU A 131 -5.13 -14.77 0.02
N ASP A 132 -5.47 -15.43 1.12
CA ASP A 132 -4.98 -16.77 1.44
C ASP A 132 -5.39 -17.77 0.37
N GLN A 133 -6.61 -17.68 -0.15
CA GLN A 133 -7.06 -18.49 -1.29
C GLN A 133 -6.24 -18.19 -2.54
N LYS A 134 -6.10 -16.91 -2.92
CA LYS A 134 -5.34 -16.46 -4.09
C LYS A 134 -3.87 -16.93 -4.03
N PHE A 135 -3.25 -16.86 -2.85
CA PHE A 135 -1.90 -17.33 -2.63
C PHE A 135 -1.80 -18.83 -2.77
N SER A 136 -2.75 -19.57 -2.23
CA SER A 136 -2.82 -21.04 -2.33
C SER A 136 -2.97 -21.53 -3.77
N GLU A 137 -3.63 -20.76 -4.63
CA GLU A 137 -3.78 -21.04 -6.06
C GLU A 137 -2.48 -20.76 -6.84
N LYS A 138 -1.74 -19.73 -6.46
CA LYS A 138 -0.51 -19.35 -7.14
C LYS A 138 0.69 -20.21 -6.76
N ARG A 139 0.78 -20.63 -5.49
CA ARG A 139 1.95 -21.33 -4.96
C ARG A 139 1.55 -22.51 -4.09
N PRO A 140 1.91 -23.76 -4.48
CA PRO A 140 1.59 -24.96 -3.71
C PRO A 140 2.10 -24.92 -2.27
N GLU A 141 3.24 -24.26 -2.00
CA GLU A 141 3.83 -24.14 -0.67
C GLU A 141 2.98 -23.29 0.30
N TYR A 142 2.05 -22.47 -0.22
CA TYR A 142 1.14 -21.65 0.58
C TYR A 142 -0.18 -22.37 0.91
N LYS A 143 -0.40 -23.52 0.29
CA LYS A 143 -1.65 -24.27 0.45
C LYS A 143 -1.88 -24.70 1.90
N TYR A 144 -3.08 -24.46 2.41
CA TYR A 144 -3.51 -24.77 3.77
C TYR A 144 -2.77 -24.05 4.91
N ARG A 145 -2.07 -22.96 4.64
CA ARG A 145 -1.25 -22.27 5.65
C ARG A 145 -1.78 -20.94 6.13
N ASN A 146 -2.82 -20.38 5.50
CA ASN A 146 -3.34 -19.05 5.80
C ASN A 146 -2.20 -18.03 5.93
N VAL A 147 -1.33 -17.99 4.93
CA VAL A 147 -0.04 -17.25 5.00
C VAL A 147 -0.23 -15.75 5.12
N ALA A 148 -1.22 -15.17 4.43
CA ALA A 148 -1.47 -13.74 4.49
C ALA A 148 -1.99 -13.31 5.86
N SER A 149 -3.06 -13.93 6.33
CA SER A 149 -3.66 -13.61 7.63
C SER A 149 -2.72 -13.87 8.80
N THR A 150 -1.94 -14.96 8.76
CA THR A 150 -0.95 -15.26 9.79
C THR A 150 0.22 -14.31 9.75
N SER A 151 0.73 -13.95 8.58
CA SER A 151 1.84 -13.01 8.42
C SER A 151 1.50 -11.62 8.98
N VAL A 152 0.32 -11.10 8.65
CA VAL A 152 -0.13 -9.82 9.19
C VAL A 152 -0.16 -9.83 10.71
N ARG A 153 -0.66 -10.90 11.33
CA ARG A 153 -0.67 -11.04 12.81
C ARG A 153 0.74 -11.09 13.39
N LEU A 154 1.66 -11.81 12.76
CA LEU A 154 3.05 -11.92 13.21
C LEU A 154 3.80 -10.58 13.10
N LEU A 155 3.58 -9.84 12.02
CA LEU A 155 4.24 -8.57 11.78
C LEU A 155 3.61 -7.41 12.59
N ALA A 156 2.32 -7.47 12.89
CA ALA A 156 1.64 -6.44 13.68
C ALA A 156 2.16 -6.35 15.13
N ILE A 157 2.54 -7.47 15.74
CA ILE A 157 3.01 -7.51 17.13
C ILE A 157 4.26 -6.63 17.32
N PRO A 158 5.38 -6.85 16.60
CA PRO A 158 6.59 -6.04 16.79
C PRO A 158 6.39 -4.58 16.35
N VAL A 159 5.54 -4.31 15.36
CA VAL A 159 5.18 -2.93 14.96
C VAL A 159 4.48 -2.21 16.13
N PHE A 160 3.53 -2.88 16.78
CA PHE A 160 2.82 -2.33 17.93
C PHE A 160 3.73 -2.11 19.13
N GLU A 161 4.64 -3.06 19.42
CA GLU A 161 5.57 -3.00 20.55
C GLU A 161 6.66 -1.94 20.33
N ALA A 162 7.12 -1.74 19.11
CA ALA A 162 8.22 -0.82 18.79
C ALA A 162 7.89 0.67 18.92
N LYS A 163 6.63 1.06 19.16
CA LYS A 163 6.15 2.46 19.23
C LYS A 163 6.41 3.33 17.96
N TYR A 164 7.10 2.81 16.96
CA TYR A 164 7.53 3.56 15.77
C TYR A 164 6.68 3.27 14.53
N ASN A 165 5.66 2.43 14.62
CA ASN A 165 4.80 2.00 13.50
C ASN A 165 5.57 1.50 12.25
N LEU A 166 6.85 1.20 12.37
CA LEU A 166 7.72 0.77 11.29
C LEU A 166 8.49 -0.49 11.68
N LEU A 167 8.55 -1.43 10.76
CA LEU A 167 9.36 -2.64 10.87
C LEU A 167 10.34 -2.67 9.68
N LYS A 168 11.63 -2.87 9.96
CA LYS A 168 12.61 -2.99 8.88
C LYS A 168 12.34 -4.25 8.05
N LYS A 169 12.53 -4.15 6.73
CA LYS A 169 12.29 -5.26 5.80
C LYS A 169 13.04 -6.54 6.21
N GLN A 170 14.29 -6.41 6.68
CA GLN A 170 15.09 -7.55 7.14
C GLN A 170 14.50 -8.24 8.37
N ASP A 171 13.96 -7.46 9.32
CA ASP A 171 13.33 -7.98 10.53
C ASP A 171 12.01 -8.68 10.17
N ALA A 172 11.21 -8.07 9.29
CA ALA A 172 9.98 -8.68 8.77
C ALA A 172 10.27 -10.01 8.07
N ASP A 173 11.26 -10.06 7.18
CA ASP A 173 11.66 -11.27 6.49
C ASP A 173 12.11 -12.36 7.47
N SER A 174 12.94 -12.00 8.45
CA SER A 174 13.42 -12.91 9.48
C SER A 174 12.27 -13.53 10.31
N ILE A 175 11.27 -12.73 10.66
CA ILE A 175 10.07 -13.19 11.39
C ILE A 175 9.29 -14.19 10.53
N LEU A 176 9.05 -13.84 9.26
CA LEU A 176 8.28 -14.69 8.35
C LEU A 176 9.01 -15.98 8.03
N GLN A 177 10.31 -15.96 7.77
CA GLN A 177 11.10 -17.14 7.47
C GLN A 177 11.19 -18.09 8.65
N LYS A 178 11.27 -17.57 9.86
CA LYS A 178 11.23 -18.38 11.08
C LYS A 178 9.91 -19.16 11.21
N HIS A 179 8.80 -18.56 10.80
CA HIS A 179 7.47 -19.15 10.91
C HIS A 179 7.09 -19.99 9.68
N PHE A 180 7.52 -19.55 8.51
CA PHE A 180 7.26 -20.16 7.21
C PHE A 180 8.56 -20.51 6.45
N PRO A 181 9.40 -21.43 6.96
CA PRO A 181 10.71 -21.71 6.36
C PRO A 181 10.62 -22.28 4.94
N ALA A 182 9.48 -22.84 4.56
CA ALA A 182 9.23 -23.34 3.20
C ALA A 182 8.74 -22.27 2.22
N CYS A 183 8.64 -21.00 2.65
CA CYS A 183 8.06 -19.90 1.87
C CYS A 183 9.06 -18.73 1.74
N PRO A 184 10.21 -18.89 1.07
CA PRO A 184 11.29 -17.90 1.08
C PRO A 184 10.94 -16.57 0.41
N THR A 185 9.93 -16.54 -0.44
CA THR A 185 9.49 -15.32 -1.17
C THR A 185 8.25 -14.67 -0.53
N LEU A 186 7.81 -15.15 0.62
CA LEU A 186 6.53 -14.74 1.21
C LEU A 186 6.44 -13.23 1.44
N LEU A 187 7.50 -12.59 1.97
CA LEU A 187 7.50 -11.15 2.18
C LEU A 187 7.33 -10.37 0.87
N ALA A 188 7.99 -10.79 -0.20
CA ALA A 188 7.84 -10.16 -1.51
C ALA A 188 6.40 -10.35 -2.05
N ASP A 189 5.85 -11.56 -1.94
CA ASP A 189 4.48 -11.85 -2.38
C ASP A 189 3.44 -11.03 -1.58
N LEU A 190 3.67 -10.78 -0.29
CA LEU A 190 2.81 -9.92 0.53
C LEU A 190 2.90 -8.46 0.05
N ILE A 191 4.10 -7.92 -0.13
CA ILE A 191 4.31 -6.54 -0.60
C ILE A 191 3.67 -6.34 -1.97
N ASP A 192 3.83 -7.27 -2.90
CA ASP A 192 3.26 -7.21 -4.24
C ASP A 192 1.71 -7.25 -4.24
N ASN A 193 1.10 -7.76 -3.17
CA ASN A 193 -0.35 -7.74 -2.99
C ASN A 193 -0.83 -6.67 -1.97
N ASN A 194 0.02 -5.69 -1.65
CA ASN A 194 -0.29 -4.56 -0.75
C ASN A 194 -0.71 -4.99 0.68
N VAL A 195 0.00 -5.96 1.22
CA VAL A 195 -0.19 -6.47 2.59
C VAL A 195 0.96 -6.05 3.48
#